data_6d313f4e49a942d16a1b0f788b0e5013
#
_entry.id   6d313f4e49a942d16a1b0f788b0e5013
#
_cell.length_a   1.000
_cell.length_b   1.000
_cell.length_c   1.000
_cell.angle_alpha   90.00
_cell.angle_beta   90.00
_cell.angle_gamma   90.00
#
_symmetry.space_group_name_H-M   'P 1'
#
loop_
_entity.id
_entity.type
_entity.pdbx_description
1 polymer ?
#
loop_
_entity_poly.entity_id
_entity_poly.type
_entity_poly.pdbx_seq_one_letter_code
_entity_poly.pdbx_strand_id
1 'polypeptide(L)' 'MTYMLYEVWAEDEDGHNELLDTTASQKEAFEIAKASLDDGYVSSTVYQENEEGDSILVKTFQNDPLDR' A
#
# COMPACT_ATOMS: atom_id res chain seq x y z
N MET A 1 17.88 -3.52 -17.85
CA MET A 1 16.68 -2.73 -17.58
C MET A 1 16.18 -2.97 -16.17
N THR A 2 15.93 -1.90 -15.46
CA THR A 2 15.48 -2.02 -14.09
C THR A 2 13.99 -2.32 -14.06
N TYR A 3 13.62 -3.26 -13.24
CA TYR A 3 12.24 -3.69 -13.11
C TYR A 3 11.80 -3.45 -11.68
N MET A 4 10.73 -2.72 -11.51
CA MET A 4 10.22 -2.39 -10.17
C MET A 4 8.77 -2.75 -10.06
N LEU A 5 8.42 -3.30 -8.92
CA LEU A 5 7.04 -3.59 -8.59
C LEU A 5 6.70 -2.90 -7.29
N TYR A 6 5.46 -2.48 -7.19
CA TYR A 6 4.94 -1.91 -5.96
C TYR A 6 3.84 -2.81 -5.44
N GLU A 7 3.90 -3.10 -4.15
CA GLU A 7 2.90 -3.91 -3.49
C GLU A 7 2.08 -3.04 -2.58
N VAL A 8 0.77 -3.19 -2.65
CA VAL A 8 -0.14 -2.42 -1.81
C VAL A 8 -0.75 -3.38 -0.79
N TRP A 9 -0.46 -3.11 0.46
CA TRP A 9 -0.97 -3.90 1.59
C TRP A 9 -1.92 -3.03 2.40
N ALA A 10 -2.92 -3.64 2.97
CA ALA A 10 -3.87 -2.90 3.80
C ALA A 10 -4.16 -3.70 5.05
N GLU A 11 -4.43 -2.97 6.12
CA GLU A 11 -4.75 -3.56 7.42
C GLU A 11 -6.18 -3.22 7.77
N ASP A 12 -6.95 -4.24 8.16
CA ASP A 12 -8.35 -4.02 8.53
C ASP A 12 -8.46 -3.74 10.02
N GLU A 13 -9.70 -3.61 10.49
CA GLU A 13 -9.95 -3.25 11.89
C GLU A 13 -9.51 -4.34 12.87
N ASP A 14 -9.39 -5.55 12.38
CA ASP A 14 -8.98 -6.66 13.22
C ASP A 14 -7.47 -6.83 13.27
N GLY A 15 -6.74 -6.00 12.55
CA GLY A 15 -5.30 -6.09 12.55
C GLY A 15 -4.74 -7.02 11.50
N HIS A 16 -5.55 -7.48 10.58
CA HIS A 16 -5.09 -8.38 9.52
C HIS A 16 -4.56 -7.58 8.35
N ASN A 17 -3.39 -7.96 7.87
CA ASN A 17 -2.78 -7.37 6.68
C ASN A 17 -3.07 -8.23 5.48
N GLU A 18 -3.38 -7.56 4.39
CA GLU A 18 -3.78 -8.26 3.19
C GLU A 18 -3.17 -7.55 1.98
N LEU A 19 -2.60 -8.34 1.06
CA LEU A 19 -2.06 -7.78 -0.17
C LEU A 19 -3.22 -7.49 -1.11
N LEU A 20 -3.38 -6.21 -1.44
CA LEU A 20 -4.49 -5.79 -2.30
C LEU A 20 -4.14 -5.90 -3.76
N ASP A 21 -2.93 -5.48 -4.13
CA ASP A 21 -2.57 -5.44 -5.54
C ASP A 21 -1.07 -5.27 -5.69
N THR A 22 -0.60 -5.57 -6.87
CA THR A 22 0.78 -5.37 -7.25
C THR A 22 0.78 -4.64 -8.58
N THR A 23 1.56 -3.58 -8.70
CA THR A 23 1.57 -2.80 -9.91
C THR A 23 2.97 -2.27 -10.18
N ALA A 24 3.24 -1.96 -11.44
CA ALA A 24 4.53 -1.40 -11.83
C ALA A 24 4.56 0.12 -11.71
N SER A 25 3.44 0.74 -11.35
CA SER A 25 3.32 2.20 -11.30
C SER A 25 3.15 2.66 -9.87
N GLN A 26 4.06 3.54 -9.41
CA GLN A 26 3.94 4.08 -8.07
C GLN A 26 2.67 4.90 -7.90
N LYS A 27 2.31 5.67 -8.92
CA LYS A 27 1.10 6.47 -8.88
C LYS A 27 -0.13 5.58 -8.70
N GLU A 28 -0.17 4.49 -9.46
CA GLU A 28 -1.29 3.56 -9.37
C GLU A 28 -1.34 2.91 -8.00
N ALA A 29 -0.17 2.54 -7.47
CA ALA A 29 -0.12 1.93 -6.15
C ALA A 29 -0.66 2.88 -5.08
N PHE A 30 -0.30 4.16 -5.18
CA PHE A 30 -0.79 5.14 -4.22
C PHE A 30 -2.30 5.30 -4.33
N GLU A 31 -2.83 5.27 -5.56
CA GLU A 31 -4.27 5.40 -5.75
C GLU A 31 -5.02 4.21 -5.16
N ILE A 32 -4.47 3.02 -5.34
CA ILE A 32 -5.07 1.83 -4.77
C ILE A 32 -5.05 1.91 -3.24
N ALA A 33 -3.92 2.35 -2.69
CA ALA A 33 -3.80 2.45 -1.24
C ALA A 33 -4.80 3.44 -0.66
N LYS A 34 -4.96 4.60 -1.31
CA LYS A 34 -5.92 5.58 -0.83
C LYS A 34 -7.34 5.07 -0.93
N ALA A 35 -7.66 4.38 -2.02
CA ALA A 35 -9.01 3.87 -2.21
C ALA A 35 -9.36 2.82 -1.16
N SER A 36 -8.37 2.06 -0.70
CA SER A 36 -8.64 1.02 0.29
C SER A 36 -9.15 1.62 1.59
N LEU A 37 -8.70 2.83 1.93
CA LEU A 37 -9.17 3.47 3.14
C LEU A 37 -10.65 3.80 3.08
N ASP A 38 -11.15 4.06 1.87
CA ASP A 38 -12.58 4.30 1.69
C ASP A 38 -13.38 3.01 1.76
N ASP A 39 -12.70 1.86 1.61
CA ASP A 39 -13.36 0.56 1.63
C ASP A 39 -13.40 -0.04 3.03
N GLY A 40 -12.90 0.67 4.03
CA GLY A 40 -13.01 0.21 5.40
C GLY A 40 -11.71 -0.24 6.04
N TYR A 41 -10.61 -0.22 5.30
CA TYR A 41 -9.32 -0.53 5.90
C TYR A 41 -8.84 0.65 6.72
N VAL A 42 -8.11 0.37 7.79
CA VAL A 42 -7.66 1.43 8.69
C VAL A 42 -6.32 2.02 8.25
N SER A 43 -5.52 1.25 7.52
CA SER A 43 -4.26 1.77 7.00
C SER A 43 -3.88 0.98 5.76
N SER A 44 -3.02 1.59 4.95
CA SER A 44 -2.54 0.95 3.74
C SER A 44 -1.09 1.35 3.54
N THR A 45 -0.27 0.39 3.15
CA THR A 45 1.15 0.60 3.00
C THR A 45 1.61 0.17 1.62
N VAL A 46 2.45 0.99 1.01
CA VAL A 46 3.00 0.69 -0.30
C VAL A 46 4.48 0.34 -0.12
N TYR A 47 4.85 -0.81 -0.65
CA TYR A 47 6.24 -1.27 -0.66
C TYR A 47 6.73 -1.31 -2.09
N GLN A 48 8.01 -1.10 -2.25
CA GLN A 48 8.68 -1.23 -3.53
C GLN A 48 9.59 -2.43 -3.48
N GLU A 49 9.42 -3.35 -4.43
CA GLU A 49 10.25 -4.54 -4.51
C GLU A 49 11.26 -4.35 -5.63
N ASN A 50 12.55 -4.51 -5.32
CA ASN A 50 13.59 -4.35 -6.33
C ASN A 50 13.95 -5.70 -6.93
N GLU A 51 14.93 -5.69 -7.83
CA GLU A 51 15.31 -6.90 -8.55
C GLU A 51 15.90 -7.96 -7.65
N GLU A 52 16.40 -7.56 -6.50
CA GLU A 52 17.02 -8.47 -5.56
C GLU A 52 16.03 -9.12 -4.62
N GLY A 53 14.77 -8.70 -4.71
CA GLY A 53 13.73 -9.25 -3.87
C GLY A 53 13.56 -8.53 -2.56
N ASP A 54 14.27 -7.43 -2.35
CA ASP A 54 14.12 -6.64 -1.13
C ASP A 54 12.92 -5.72 -1.26
N SER A 55 12.17 -5.60 -0.18
CA SER A 55 11.02 -4.70 -0.14
C SER A 55 11.36 -3.50 0.71
N ILE A 56 11.07 -2.33 0.17
CA ILE A 56 11.34 -1.07 0.84
C ILE A 56 10.04 -0.35 1.05
N LEU A 57 9.83 0.15 2.27
CA LEU A 57 8.63 0.92 2.57
C LEU A 57 8.68 2.24 1.82
N VAL A 58 7.67 2.50 1.01
CA VAL A 58 7.58 3.74 0.26
C VAL A 58 6.73 4.75 1.01
N LYS A 59 5.52 4.35 1.40
CA LYS A 59 4.62 5.25 2.07
C LYS A 59 3.50 4.48 2.76
N THR A 60 3.05 5.04 3.88
CA THR A 60 1.91 4.51 4.61
C THR A 60 0.81 5.55 4.59
N PHE A 61 -0.39 5.12 4.25
CA PHE A 61 -1.59 5.94 4.32
C PHE A 61 -2.43 5.46 5.47
N GLN A 62 -2.96 6.38 6.25
CA GLN A 62 -3.77 6.03 7.41
C GLN A 62 -5.04 6.83 7.42
N ASN A 63 -6.09 6.16 7.89
CA ASN A 63 -7.35 6.83 8.14
C ASN A 63 -7.25 7.45 9.52
N ASP A 64 -7.25 8.77 9.57
CA ASP A 64 -7.10 9.48 10.84
C ASP A 64 -8.46 10.02 11.29
N PRO A 65 -9.10 9.36 12.24
CA PRO A 65 -10.44 9.80 12.67
C PRO A 65 -10.42 11.14 13.39
N LEU A 66 -9.25 11.59 13.82
CA LEU A 66 -9.14 12.87 14.50
C LEU A 66 -8.90 14.02 13.54
N ASP A 67 -8.63 13.70 12.30
CA ASP A 67 -8.37 14.72 11.29
C ASP A 67 -9.68 15.22 10.74
N ARG A 68 -10.07 16.37 11.18
CA ARG A 68 -11.33 16.98 10.78
C ARG A 68 -11.08 18.12 9.88
#